data_c125d2393a20ff3fa660d0d83150df37
#
_entry.id   c125d2393a20ff3fa660d0d83150df37
#
_cell.length_a   1.000
_cell.length_b   1.000
_cell.length_c   1.000
_cell.angle_alpha   90.00
_cell.angle_beta   90.00
_cell.angle_gamma   90.00
#
_symmetry.space_group_name_H-M   'P 1'
#
loop_
_entity.id
_entity.type
_entity.pdbx_description
1 polymer ?
#
loop_
_entity_poly.entity_id
_entity_poly.type
_entity_poly.pdbx_seq_one_letter_code
_entity_poly.pdbx_strand_id
1 'polypeptide(L)'
;MHLVEFLIEEDKNLNILLGNRSLKERVGASWLPELTAHCIYDMWIPGYFQLQASARIPPDVSFDFTCAILRARGIMVGTLQLVIEGPRLPTTELANTTTIIELISSTGGVTFMSQLISFSGSLISDGETETLWRTLVLDHDSSDINPEYPAPNAFGAMFEAAYYQGSGPESARTGTQEALSIYEFTSPFIRSMEKCINGRCFFTTTDGGMGIGPSCTQFGDVVVMLYGGDCLFVLREVGERYELIGDAYVHGVMHGELTTESSMKNSRVFELE
;
A
#
# COMPACT_ATOMS: atom_id res chain seq x y z
N MET A 1 -2.85 -5.73 -25.08
CA MET A 1 -4.26 -5.76 -24.65
C MET A 1 -4.82 -7.18 -24.63
N HIS A 2 -4.89 -7.93 -25.74
CA HIS A 2 -5.42 -9.31 -25.72
C HIS A 2 -4.72 -10.27 -24.76
N LEU A 3 -3.43 -10.07 -24.46
CA LEU A 3 -2.74 -10.87 -23.45
C LEU A 3 -3.31 -10.63 -22.04
N VAL A 4 -3.63 -9.38 -21.70
CA VAL A 4 -4.22 -9.04 -20.38
C VAL A 4 -5.61 -9.64 -20.25
N GLU A 5 -6.46 -9.53 -21.30
CA GLU A 5 -7.77 -10.19 -21.37
C GLU A 5 -7.63 -11.70 -21.13
N PHE A 6 -6.77 -12.36 -21.89
CA PHE A 6 -6.52 -13.79 -21.77
C PHE A 6 -6.09 -14.19 -20.34
N LEU A 7 -5.15 -13.45 -19.72
CA LEU A 7 -4.67 -13.75 -18.37
C LEU A 7 -5.77 -13.54 -17.31
N ILE A 8 -6.60 -12.50 -17.43
CA ILE A 8 -7.73 -12.30 -16.53
C ILE A 8 -8.77 -13.43 -16.66
N GLU A 9 -9.02 -13.90 -17.88
CA GLU A 9 -9.95 -15.01 -18.14
C GLU A 9 -9.43 -16.34 -17.63
N GLU A 10 -8.13 -16.62 -17.74
CA GLU A 10 -7.51 -17.86 -17.27
C GLU A 10 -7.38 -17.87 -15.74
N ASP A 11 -6.81 -16.81 -15.15
CA ASP A 11 -6.50 -16.73 -13.73
C ASP A 11 -7.73 -16.41 -12.87
N LYS A 12 -8.82 -15.92 -13.50
CA LYS A 12 -10.05 -15.48 -12.81
C LYS A 12 -9.81 -14.41 -11.73
N ASN A 13 -8.80 -13.59 -11.94
CA ASN A 13 -8.47 -12.48 -11.05
C ASN A 13 -7.90 -11.27 -11.82
N LEU A 14 -7.72 -10.13 -11.12
CA LEU A 14 -7.15 -8.90 -11.66
C LEU A 14 -5.69 -8.66 -11.25
N ASN A 15 -4.98 -9.69 -10.79
CA ASN A 15 -3.62 -9.54 -10.28
C ASN A 15 -2.62 -9.06 -11.34
N ILE A 16 -2.91 -9.27 -12.62
CA ILE A 16 -2.14 -8.69 -13.74
C ILE A 16 -2.15 -7.15 -13.73
N LEU A 17 -3.14 -6.52 -13.08
CA LEU A 17 -3.24 -5.06 -12.95
C LEU A 17 -2.48 -4.50 -11.76
N LEU A 18 -1.90 -5.35 -10.90
CA LEU A 18 -1.15 -4.90 -9.72
C LEU A 18 0.20 -4.29 -10.11
N GLY A 19 0.71 -3.46 -9.26
CA GLY A 19 2.03 -2.84 -9.38
C GLY A 19 2.01 -1.32 -9.29
N ASN A 20 3.14 -0.77 -8.87
CA ASN A 20 3.35 0.68 -8.82
C ASN A 20 3.67 1.17 -10.25
N ARG A 21 2.89 2.11 -10.76
CA ARG A 21 2.96 2.57 -12.15
C ARG A 21 3.64 3.92 -12.25
N SER A 22 4.64 4.04 -13.13
CA SER A 22 5.21 5.35 -13.44
C SER A 22 4.25 6.13 -14.35
N LEU A 23 3.81 7.31 -13.88
CA LEU A 23 2.99 8.22 -14.69
C LEU A 23 3.83 9.01 -15.71
N LYS A 24 5.18 9.06 -15.54
CA LYS A 24 6.04 9.96 -16.32
C LYS A 24 6.45 9.42 -17.69
N GLU A 25 6.44 8.10 -17.88
CA GLU A 25 6.96 7.45 -19.09
C GLU A 25 5.92 6.54 -19.76
N ARG A 26 4.65 6.68 -19.36
CA ARG A 26 3.60 5.79 -19.83
C ARG A 26 3.32 5.96 -21.33
N VAL A 27 3.35 4.86 -22.06
CA VAL A 27 2.91 4.77 -23.44
C VAL A 27 1.69 3.85 -23.50
N GLY A 28 0.49 4.42 -23.69
CA GLY A 28 -0.75 3.66 -23.80
C GLY A 28 -1.67 3.76 -22.58
N ALA A 29 -2.67 2.88 -22.53
CA ALA A 29 -3.68 2.88 -21.48
C ALA A 29 -3.11 2.60 -20.08
N SER A 30 -3.67 3.25 -19.08
CA SER A 30 -3.18 3.19 -17.69
C SER A 30 -3.25 1.78 -17.07
N TRP A 31 -4.19 0.98 -17.50
CA TRP A 31 -4.41 -0.38 -17.02
C TRP A 31 -3.48 -1.42 -17.66
N LEU A 32 -2.74 -1.07 -18.71
CA LEU A 32 -1.74 -1.98 -19.28
C LEU A 32 -0.53 -2.10 -18.36
N PRO A 33 -0.12 -3.32 -17.96
CA PRO A 33 1.04 -3.51 -17.13
C PRO A 33 2.32 -3.16 -17.88
N GLU A 34 3.23 -2.46 -17.21
CA GLU A 34 4.59 -2.29 -17.69
C GLU A 34 5.41 -3.55 -17.36
N LEU A 35 5.70 -4.36 -18.38
CA LEU A 35 6.48 -5.60 -18.22
C LEU A 35 8.00 -5.36 -18.22
N THR A 36 8.44 -4.20 -17.71
CA THR A 36 9.86 -3.87 -17.59
C THR A 36 10.40 -4.33 -16.24
N ALA A 37 11.72 -4.65 -16.19
CA ALA A 37 12.36 -5.21 -15.00
C ALA A 37 12.25 -4.31 -13.74
N HIS A 38 11.98 -3.02 -13.89
CA HIS A 38 11.86 -2.08 -12.77
C HIS A 38 10.52 -2.18 -12.02
N CYS A 39 9.46 -2.69 -12.64
CA CYS A 39 8.14 -2.80 -12.01
C CYS A 39 8.02 -4.00 -11.06
N ILE A 40 8.91 -4.99 -11.16
CA ILE A 40 8.81 -6.23 -10.38
C ILE A 40 9.11 -6.01 -8.88
N TYR A 41 9.91 -5.00 -8.54
CA TYR A 41 10.34 -4.75 -7.16
C TYR A 41 9.35 -3.91 -6.33
N ASP A 42 8.40 -3.24 -6.99
CA ASP A 42 7.40 -2.38 -6.33
C ASP A 42 6.03 -3.09 -6.16
N MET A 43 5.94 -4.35 -6.55
CA MET A 43 4.70 -5.13 -6.42
C MET A 43 4.58 -5.77 -5.04
N TRP A 44 3.45 -5.55 -4.37
CA TRP A 44 3.02 -6.47 -3.34
C TRP A 44 2.59 -7.76 -4.02
N ILE A 45 3.18 -8.88 -3.63
CA ILE A 45 2.74 -10.18 -4.10
C ILE A 45 1.53 -10.58 -3.25
N PRO A 46 0.29 -10.57 -3.78
CA PRO A 46 -0.91 -10.82 -2.98
C PRO A 46 -0.84 -12.16 -2.24
N GLY A 47 -0.26 -13.18 -2.87
CA GLY A 47 -0.05 -14.47 -2.24
C GLY A 47 0.93 -14.44 -1.07
N TYR A 48 1.88 -13.50 -1.05
CA TYR A 48 2.81 -13.32 0.05
C TYR A 48 2.10 -12.80 1.32
N PHE A 49 1.19 -11.81 1.15
CA PHE A 49 0.40 -11.23 2.24
C PHE A 49 -0.99 -11.87 2.39
N GLN A 50 -1.31 -12.90 1.63
CA GLN A 50 -2.60 -13.61 1.67
C GLN A 50 -3.83 -12.68 1.61
N LEU A 51 -3.72 -11.58 0.87
CA LEU A 51 -4.80 -10.60 0.70
C LEU A 51 -5.90 -11.16 -0.20
N GLN A 52 -7.15 -10.83 0.09
CA GLN A 52 -8.35 -11.27 -0.64
C GLN A 52 -9.44 -10.20 -0.56
N ALA A 53 -9.14 -8.96 -0.95
CA ALA A 53 -10.05 -7.81 -0.80
C ALA A 53 -11.43 -8.06 -1.42
N SER A 54 -11.52 -8.71 -2.58
CA SER A 54 -12.78 -9.04 -3.26
C SER A 54 -13.42 -10.36 -2.80
N ALA A 55 -12.89 -11.05 -1.76
CA ALA A 55 -13.37 -12.36 -1.30
C ALA A 55 -13.54 -13.37 -2.45
N ARG A 56 -12.69 -13.33 -3.46
CA ARG A 56 -12.73 -14.18 -4.66
C ARG A 56 -13.99 -14.00 -5.51
N ILE A 57 -14.68 -12.86 -5.43
CA ILE A 57 -15.70 -12.51 -6.43
C ILE A 57 -15.01 -12.51 -7.79
N PRO A 58 -15.56 -13.23 -8.79
CA PRO A 58 -14.96 -13.26 -10.13
C PRO A 58 -14.87 -11.85 -10.74
N PRO A 59 -13.87 -11.57 -11.60
CA PRO A 59 -13.82 -10.34 -12.36
C PRO A 59 -15.09 -10.11 -13.16
N ASP A 60 -15.65 -8.91 -13.10
CA ASP A 60 -16.71 -8.44 -13.99
C ASP A 60 -16.13 -7.32 -14.85
N VAL A 61 -15.55 -7.72 -15.99
CA VAL A 61 -14.78 -6.84 -16.87
C VAL A 61 -15.23 -6.93 -18.31
N SER A 62 -15.04 -5.85 -19.06
CA SER A 62 -15.16 -5.82 -20.51
C SER A 62 -14.12 -4.88 -21.12
N PHE A 63 -13.71 -5.18 -22.36
CA PHE A 63 -12.65 -4.46 -23.06
C PHE A 63 -13.18 -3.76 -24.29
N ASP A 64 -12.82 -2.49 -24.48
CA ASP A 64 -12.95 -1.78 -25.74
C ASP A 64 -11.55 -1.56 -26.33
N PHE A 65 -11.13 -2.45 -27.21
CA PHE A 65 -9.81 -2.40 -27.83
C PHE A 65 -9.64 -1.25 -28.81
N THR A 66 -10.73 -0.67 -29.31
CA THR A 66 -10.69 0.46 -30.23
C THR A 66 -10.26 1.74 -29.52
N CYS A 67 -10.78 1.94 -28.31
CA CYS A 67 -10.49 3.09 -27.47
C CYS A 67 -9.47 2.79 -26.36
N ALA A 68 -8.98 1.55 -26.29
CA ALA A 68 -8.09 1.06 -25.23
C ALA A 68 -8.67 1.24 -23.80
N ILE A 69 -9.98 0.97 -23.64
CA ILE A 69 -10.69 1.11 -22.35
C ILE A 69 -10.93 -0.27 -21.76
N LEU A 70 -10.62 -0.40 -20.46
CA LEU A 70 -11.04 -1.50 -19.61
C LEU A 70 -12.20 -1.03 -18.72
N ARG A 71 -13.35 -1.68 -18.81
CA ARG A 71 -14.46 -1.48 -17.87
C ARG A 71 -14.41 -2.57 -16.82
N ALA A 72 -14.34 -2.18 -15.56
CA ALA A 72 -14.29 -3.11 -14.44
C ALA A 72 -15.32 -2.72 -13.38
N ARG A 73 -16.11 -3.70 -12.90
CA ARG A 73 -17.06 -3.48 -11.81
C ARG A 73 -16.34 -3.52 -10.45
N GLY A 74 -16.77 -2.64 -9.56
CA GLY A 74 -16.19 -2.57 -8.22
C GLY A 74 -16.99 -1.70 -7.26
N ILE A 75 -16.47 -1.54 -6.07
CA ILE A 75 -17.02 -0.76 -4.97
C ILE A 75 -16.02 0.34 -4.61
N MET A 76 -16.49 1.59 -4.52
CA MET A 76 -15.69 2.70 -4.03
C MET A 76 -15.49 2.56 -2.51
N VAL A 77 -14.24 2.64 -2.06
CA VAL A 77 -13.86 2.54 -0.65
C VAL A 77 -13.80 3.93 -0.01
N GLY A 78 -13.27 4.92 -0.75
CA GLY A 78 -13.20 6.29 -0.27
C GLY A 78 -12.34 7.17 -1.18
N THR A 79 -12.35 8.47 -0.92
CA THR A 79 -11.51 9.47 -1.60
C THR A 79 -10.34 9.84 -0.69
N LEU A 80 -9.17 10.01 -1.24
CA LEU A 80 -7.95 10.32 -0.48
C LEU A 80 -7.95 11.77 0.02
N GLN A 81 -7.71 11.94 1.31
CA GLN A 81 -7.71 13.22 2.02
C GLN A 81 -6.32 13.70 2.42
N LEU A 82 -5.46 12.77 2.84
CA LEU A 82 -4.08 13.02 3.20
C LEU A 82 -3.20 12.05 2.44
N VAL A 83 -2.06 12.51 1.97
CA VAL A 83 -1.03 11.65 1.35
C VAL A 83 0.32 12.07 1.91
N ILE A 84 1.05 11.11 2.49
CA ILE A 84 2.40 11.27 3.01
C ILE A 84 3.32 10.38 2.17
N GLU A 85 4.21 10.99 1.40
CA GLU A 85 5.14 10.26 0.54
C GLU A 85 6.14 9.45 1.38
N GLY A 86 6.21 8.15 1.13
CA GLY A 86 7.14 7.24 1.79
C GLY A 86 8.56 7.36 1.24
N PRO A 87 9.53 6.83 1.98
CA PRO A 87 10.92 6.85 1.58
C PRO A 87 11.17 5.95 0.37
N ARG A 88 12.19 6.28 -0.43
CA ARG A 88 12.68 5.44 -1.53
C ARG A 88 14.11 5.03 -1.27
N LEU A 89 14.35 3.73 -1.16
CA LEU A 89 15.70 3.17 -1.14
C LEU A 89 16.23 2.99 -2.56
N PRO A 90 17.53 3.22 -2.78
CA PRO A 90 18.19 2.77 -4.01
C PRO A 90 18.07 1.24 -4.14
N THR A 91 17.69 0.76 -5.31
CA THR A 91 17.38 -0.65 -5.61
C THR A 91 18.54 -1.65 -5.46
N THR A 92 19.74 -1.20 -5.14
CA THR A 92 20.95 -2.01 -5.11
C THR A 92 21.31 -2.63 -3.76
N GLU A 93 20.58 -2.32 -2.65
CA GLU A 93 21.06 -2.65 -1.30
C GLU A 93 20.02 -3.29 -0.35
N LEU A 94 19.07 -4.04 -0.84
CA LEU A 94 17.95 -4.63 -0.07
C LEU A 94 18.34 -5.73 0.96
N ALA A 95 19.61 -5.87 1.38
CA ALA A 95 20.00 -7.08 2.11
C ALA A 95 20.68 -6.89 3.48
N ASN A 96 21.01 -5.69 3.96
CA ASN A 96 21.83 -5.53 5.18
C ASN A 96 21.20 -4.62 6.23
N THR A 97 21.45 -4.93 7.53
CA THR A 97 21.03 -4.17 8.70
C THR A 97 21.40 -2.68 8.63
N THR A 98 22.47 -2.34 7.91
CA THR A 98 22.92 -0.97 7.64
C THR A 98 21.89 -0.18 6.85
N THR A 99 21.18 -0.83 5.95
CA THR A 99 20.21 -0.23 5.00
C THR A 99 18.98 0.35 5.72
N ILE A 100 18.56 -0.26 6.84
CA ILE A 100 17.40 0.23 7.63
C ILE A 100 17.72 1.57 8.29
N ILE A 101 18.90 1.70 8.85
CA ILE A 101 19.37 2.96 9.47
C ILE A 101 19.51 4.03 8.38
N GLU A 102 19.96 3.66 7.20
CA GLU A 102 20.11 4.56 6.06
C GLU A 102 18.76 5.02 5.51
N LEU A 103 17.75 4.14 5.43
CA LEU A 103 16.40 4.50 5.01
C LEU A 103 15.79 5.54 5.93
N ILE A 104 15.76 5.26 7.23
CA ILE A 104 15.17 6.14 8.23
C ILE A 104 15.99 7.43 8.37
N SER A 105 17.31 7.37 8.13
CA SER A 105 18.23 8.50 8.17
C SER A 105 18.32 9.29 6.86
N SER A 106 17.75 8.77 5.78
CA SER A 106 17.64 9.50 4.52
C SER A 106 16.76 10.74 4.69
N THR A 107 16.96 11.77 3.89
CA THR A 107 16.10 12.97 3.93
C THR A 107 14.63 12.60 3.74
N GLY A 108 14.31 11.66 2.85
CA GLY A 108 12.96 11.16 2.64
C GLY A 108 12.39 10.40 3.84
N GLY A 109 13.20 9.56 4.49
CA GLY A 109 12.80 8.83 5.71
C GLY A 109 12.52 9.75 6.88
N VAL A 110 13.39 10.72 7.15
CA VAL A 110 13.19 11.73 8.22
C VAL A 110 11.91 12.55 7.96
N THR A 111 11.67 12.96 6.71
CA THR A 111 10.46 13.72 6.35
C THR A 111 9.21 12.88 6.55
N PHE A 112 9.20 11.64 6.06
CA PHE A 112 8.08 10.70 6.22
C PHE A 112 7.76 10.48 7.69
N MET A 113 8.77 10.15 8.51
CA MET A 113 8.61 9.93 9.93
C MET A 113 8.08 11.18 10.66
N SER A 114 8.60 12.36 10.34
CA SER A 114 8.15 13.62 10.94
C SER A 114 6.69 13.91 10.61
N GLN A 115 6.25 13.66 9.39
CA GLN A 115 4.86 13.83 8.97
C GLN A 115 3.94 12.81 9.63
N LEU A 116 4.35 11.54 9.75
CA LEU A 116 3.60 10.50 10.47
C LEU A 116 3.48 10.83 11.97
N ILE A 117 4.54 11.33 12.61
CA ILE A 117 4.49 11.75 14.02
C ILE A 117 3.51 12.92 14.18
N SER A 118 3.54 13.90 13.29
CA SER A 118 2.59 15.00 13.30
C SER A 118 1.15 14.51 13.12
N PHE A 119 0.92 13.56 12.22
CA PHE A 119 -0.37 12.94 12.00
C PHE A 119 -0.81 12.13 13.23
N SER A 120 0.06 11.27 13.78
CA SER A 120 -0.26 10.45 14.97
C SER A 120 -0.62 11.29 16.18
N GLY A 121 0.02 12.45 16.35
CA GLY A 121 -0.33 13.42 17.40
C GLY A 121 -1.73 14.03 17.25
N SER A 122 -2.38 13.88 16.10
CA SER A 122 -3.77 14.31 15.86
C SER A 122 -4.81 13.21 16.14
N LEU A 123 -4.37 11.96 16.34
CA LEU A 123 -5.25 10.83 16.65
C LEU A 123 -5.83 10.96 18.06
N ILE A 124 -7.09 10.59 18.22
CA ILE A 124 -7.87 10.85 19.44
C ILE A 124 -7.95 9.59 20.33
N SER A 125 -7.78 8.41 19.73
CA SER A 125 -8.00 7.14 20.42
C SER A 125 -6.86 6.13 20.22
N ASP A 126 -6.69 5.23 21.19
CA ASP A 126 -5.76 4.11 21.10
C ASP A 126 -6.05 3.21 19.88
N GLY A 127 -7.33 3.07 19.50
CA GLY A 127 -7.75 2.31 18.34
C GLY A 127 -7.28 2.92 17.01
N GLU A 128 -7.24 4.27 16.90
CA GLU A 128 -6.69 4.93 15.72
C GLU A 128 -5.16 4.76 15.65
N THR A 129 -4.47 4.81 16.78
CA THR A 129 -3.04 4.52 16.86
C THR A 129 -2.74 3.07 16.48
N GLU A 130 -3.57 2.12 16.93
CA GLU A 130 -3.46 0.72 16.51
C GLU A 130 -3.68 0.57 15.01
N THR A 131 -4.70 1.20 14.45
CA THR A 131 -4.95 1.21 13.00
C THR A 131 -3.75 1.78 12.24
N LEU A 132 -3.12 2.84 12.73
CA LEU A 132 -1.95 3.44 12.08
C LEU A 132 -0.79 2.45 12.01
N TRP A 133 -0.32 1.90 13.15
CA TRP A 133 0.84 1.02 13.10
C TRP A 133 0.57 -0.29 12.37
N ARG A 134 -0.68 -0.84 12.43
CA ARG A 134 -1.07 -2.00 11.62
C ARG A 134 -1.04 -1.68 10.13
N THR A 135 -1.51 -0.49 9.73
CA THR A 135 -1.43 -0.03 8.34
C THR A 135 -0.01 0.01 7.82
N LEU A 136 0.94 0.52 8.62
CA LEU A 136 2.34 0.66 8.21
C LEU A 136 3.04 -0.67 7.93
N VAL A 137 2.54 -1.77 8.49
CA VAL A 137 3.05 -3.13 8.28
C VAL A 137 2.08 -4.03 7.51
N LEU A 138 1.01 -3.46 6.92
CA LEU A 138 -0.09 -4.19 6.24
C LEU A 138 -0.73 -5.26 7.14
N ASP A 139 -0.74 -5.03 8.45
CA ASP A 139 -1.18 -5.97 9.50
C ASP A 139 -0.46 -7.33 9.47
N HIS A 140 0.82 -7.35 9.07
CA HIS A 140 1.63 -8.57 9.03
C HIS A 140 2.96 -8.38 9.75
N ASP A 141 3.45 -9.43 10.40
CA ASP A 141 4.88 -9.53 10.71
C ASP A 141 5.62 -10.10 9.52
N SER A 142 6.23 -9.23 8.74
CA SER A 142 7.05 -9.59 7.59
C SER A 142 8.55 -9.41 7.87
N SER A 143 8.94 -9.35 9.14
CA SER A 143 10.35 -9.25 9.55
C SER A 143 11.18 -10.45 9.09
N ASP A 144 10.54 -11.60 8.92
CA ASP A 144 11.11 -12.84 8.40
C ASP A 144 10.64 -13.15 6.94
N ILE A 145 10.94 -14.34 6.45
CA ILE A 145 10.65 -14.79 5.07
C ILE A 145 9.16 -15.04 4.86
N ASN A 146 8.48 -15.59 5.87
CA ASN A 146 7.05 -15.88 5.81
C ASN A 146 6.29 -14.87 6.67
N PRO A 147 5.48 -13.99 6.09
CA PRO A 147 4.71 -13.03 6.86
C PRO A 147 3.63 -13.75 7.68
N GLU A 148 3.48 -13.33 8.93
CA GLU A 148 2.43 -13.82 9.83
C GLU A 148 1.30 -12.77 9.92
N TYR A 149 0.06 -13.23 9.82
CA TYR A 149 -1.15 -12.41 9.95
C TYR A 149 -2.01 -12.93 11.12
N PRO A 150 -2.60 -12.05 11.91
CA PRO A 150 -2.35 -10.60 11.98
C PRO A 150 -0.99 -10.27 12.61
N ALA A 151 -0.51 -9.04 12.41
CA ALA A 151 0.70 -8.54 13.06
C ALA A 151 0.59 -8.67 14.59
N PRO A 152 1.66 -9.07 15.30
CA PRO A 152 1.62 -9.27 16.73
C PRO A 152 1.38 -7.94 17.47
N ASN A 153 0.59 -7.98 18.56
CA ASN A 153 0.27 -6.78 19.36
C ASN A 153 1.53 -6.11 19.95
N ALA A 154 2.64 -6.85 20.10
CA ALA A 154 3.92 -6.30 20.50
C ALA A 154 4.43 -5.19 19.56
N PHE A 155 3.98 -5.18 18.30
CA PHE A 155 4.33 -4.12 17.34
C PHE A 155 3.82 -2.75 17.77
N GLY A 156 2.70 -2.66 18.51
CA GLY A 156 2.23 -1.41 19.09
C GLY A 156 3.26 -0.79 20.04
N ALA A 157 3.81 -1.58 20.96
CA ALA A 157 4.87 -1.10 21.87
C ALA A 157 6.19 -0.77 21.13
N MET A 158 6.51 -1.51 20.06
CA MET A 158 7.67 -1.22 19.22
C MET A 158 7.48 0.08 18.43
N PHE A 159 6.26 0.31 17.92
CA PHE A 159 5.88 1.55 17.25
C PHE A 159 6.03 2.74 18.21
N GLU A 160 5.46 2.67 19.41
CA GLU A 160 5.59 3.71 20.43
C GLU A 160 7.06 3.99 20.79
N ALA A 161 7.86 2.95 21.01
CA ALA A 161 9.28 3.12 21.31
C ALA A 161 10.05 3.76 20.13
N ALA A 162 9.75 3.39 18.90
CA ALA A 162 10.38 3.96 17.72
C ALA A 162 10.01 5.44 17.51
N TYR A 163 8.77 5.83 17.83
CA TYR A 163 8.23 7.15 17.53
C TYR A 163 8.30 8.15 18.65
N TYR A 164 7.98 7.76 19.90
CA TYR A 164 7.80 8.70 21.01
C TYR A 164 8.96 8.81 21.96
N GLN A 165 9.84 7.78 22.04
CA GLN A 165 10.98 7.81 22.98
C GLN A 165 12.21 8.51 22.40
N GLY A 166 12.09 9.26 21.32
CA GLY A 166 13.20 10.03 20.75
C GLY A 166 14.32 9.17 20.17
N SER A 167 14.04 7.89 19.97
CA SER A 167 14.97 6.91 19.40
C SER A 167 15.02 7.03 17.87
N GLY A 168 14.92 8.25 17.36
CA GLY A 168 15.17 8.50 15.95
C GLY A 168 16.57 8.02 15.55
N PRO A 169 16.84 7.92 14.25
CA PRO A 169 18.12 7.44 13.70
C PRO A 169 19.36 8.12 14.28
N GLU A 170 19.21 9.33 14.81
CA GLU A 170 20.31 10.05 15.47
C GLU A 170 20.73 9.42 16.80
N SER A 171 19.79 8.89 17.59
CA SER A 171 20.15 8.22 18.85
C SER A 171 20.85 6.87 18.60
N ALA A 172 20.45 6.12 17.57
CA ALA A 172 21.17 4.91 17.16
C ALA A 172 22.61 5.20 16.70
N ARG A 173 22.85 6.38 16.12
CA ARG A 173 24.21 6.84 15.74
C ARG A 173 25.11 7.16 16.94
N THR A 174 24.54 7.41 18.11
CA THR A 174 25.36 7.73 19.31
C THR A 174 26.07 6.50 19.89
N GLY A 175 25.74 5.29 19.45
CA GLY A 175 26.36 4.04 19.87
C GLY A 175 26.23 3.76 21.39
N THR A 176 25.28 4.41 22.05
CA THR A 176 25.03 4.14 23.47
C THR A 176 24.35 2.78 23.65
N GLN A 177 24.61 2.11 24.79
CA GLN A 177 23.97 0.81 25.07
C GLN A 177 22.44 0.90 25.09
N GLU A 178 21.89 2.03 25.51
CA GLU A 178 20.45 2.29 25.53
C GLU A 178 19.88 2.37 24.09
N ALA A 179 20.55 3.10 23.20
CA ALA A 179 20.15 3.20 21.79
C ALA A 179 20.19 1.84 21.08
N LEU A 180 21.19 1.02 21.37
CA LEU A 180 21.28 -0.35 20.83
C LEU A 180 20.12 -1.24 21.32
N SER A 181 19.79 -1.18 22.61
CA SER A 181 18.67 -1.95 23.18
C SER A 181 17.33 -1.57 22.57
N ILE A 182 17.10 -0.27 22.34
CA ILE A 182 15.86 0.20 21.69
C ILE A 182 15.82 -0.24 20.23
N TYR A 183 16.94 -0.16 19.52
CA TYR A 183 17.03 -0.63 18.14
C TYR A 183 16.75 -2.14 18.04
N GLU A 184 17.35 -2.97 18.88
CA GLU A 184 17.09 -4.41 18.94
C GLU A 184 15.62 -4.71 19.20
N PHE A 185 15.00 -4.00 20.16
CA PHE A 185 13.58 -4.15 20.48
C PHE A 185 12.66 -3.76 19.31
N THR A 186 12.94 -2.64 18.62
CA THR A 186 12.04 -2.12 17.57
C THR A 186 12.29 -2.73 16.19
N SER A 187 13.39 -3.45 16.01
CA SER A 187 13.84 -3.93 14.69
C SER A 187 12.84 -4.82 13.95
N PRO A 188 12.04 -5.72 14.57
CA PRO A 188 11.05 -6.51 13.83
C PRO A 188 9.98 -5.63 13.19
N PHE A 189 9.43 -4.67 13.95
CA PHE A 189 8.45 -3.72 13.43
C PHE A 189 9.03 -2.87 12.27
N ILE A 190 10.22 -2.31 12.45
CA ILE A 190 10.87 -1.45 11.46
C ILE A 190 11.15 -2.22 10.17
N ARG A 191 11.61 -3.47 10.24
CA ARG A 191 11.84 -4.31 9.05
C ARG A 191 10.54 -4.62 8.30
N SER A 192 9.46 -4.91 9.03
CA SER A 192 8.14 -5.14 8.42
C SER A 192 7.63 -3.88 7.76
N MET A 193 7.73 -2.74 8.43
CA MET A 193 7.33 -1.45 7.90
C MET A 193 8.11 -1.09 6.62
N GLU A 194 9.43 -1.28 6.62
CA GLU A 194 10.29 -0.99 5.47
C GLU A 194 9.85 -1.74 4.21
N LYS A 195 9.56 -3.03 4.32
CA LYS A 195 9.07 -3.85 3.20
C LYS A 195 7.73 -3.34 2.63
N CYS A 196 6.93 -2.70 3.46
CA CYS A 196 5.59 -2.25 3.10
C CYS A 196 5.54 -0.84 2.52
N ILE A 197 6.42 0.07 2.99
CA ILE A 197 6.36 1.51 2.66
C ILE A 197 7.42 1.95 1.65
N ASN A 198 8.43 1.12 1.34
CA ASN A 198 9.49 1.51 0.41
C ASN A 198 8.93 1.81 -0.98
N GLY A 199 9.15 3.03 -1.48
CA GLY A 199 8.63 3.49 -2.76
C GLY A 199 7.11 3.69 -2.82
N ARG A 200 6.44 3.74 -1.66
CA ARG A 200 4.99 3.90 -1.52
C ARG A 200 4.63 5.17 -0.74
N CYS A 201 3.35 5.44 -0.56
CA CYS A 201 2.86 6.50 0.29
C CYS A 201 1.87 5.96 1.33
N PHE A 202 1.83 6.59 2.50
CA PHE A 202 0.72 6.46 3.44
C PHE A 202 -0.38 7.45 3.05
N PHE A 203 -1.64 7.05 3.20
CA PHE A 203 -2.77 7.94 2.96
C PHE A 203 -3.92 7.71 3.95
N THR A 204 -4.80 8.71 4.06
CA THR A 204 -6.12 8.56 4.69
C THR A 204 -7.23 8.81 3.69
N THR A 205 -8.41 8.22 3.94
CA THR A 205 -9.61 8.45 3.15
C THR A 205 -10.59 9.38 3.88
N THR A 206 -11.56 9.94 3.13
CA THR A 206 -12.65 10.76 3.68
C THR A 206 -13.47 10.05 4.75
N ASP A 207 -13.53 8.74 4.71
CA ASP A 207 -14.28 7.91 5.65
C ASP A 207 -13.42 7.43 6.83
N GLY A 208 -12.21 7.99 6.99
CA GLY A 208 -11.30 7.72 8.10
C GLY A 208 -10.44 6.46 7.93
N GLY A 209 -10.50 5.79 6.77
CA GLY A 209 -9.63 4.66 6.47
C GLY A 209 -8.16 5.10 6.36
N MET A 210 -7.24 4.24 6.81
CA MET A 210 -5.79 4.42 6.67
C MET A 210 -5.23 3.36 5.73
N GLY A 211 -4.33 3.78 4.82
CA GLY A 211 -3.82 2.87 3.80
C GLY A 211 -2.42 3.19 3.29
N ILE A 212 -1.90 2.26 2.50
CA ILE A 212 -0.63 2.38 1.77
C ILE A 212 -0.94 2.22 0.28
N GLY A 213 -0.38 3.10 -0.54
CA GLY A 213 -0.60 3.11 -1.99
C GLY A 213 0.64 3.44 -2.79
N PRO A 214 0.52 3.54 -4.12
CA PRO A 214 1.61 3.92 -5.00
C PRO A 214 2.19 5.30 -4.66
N SER A 215 3.48 5.49 -4.87
CA SER A 215 4.15 6.78 -4.59
C SER A 215 3.64 7.96 -5.43
N CYS A 216 2.96 7.68 -6.54
CA CYS A 216 2.36 8.70 -7.41
C CYS A 216 0.91 9.06 -7.04
N THR A 217 0.39 8.48 -5.96
CA THR A 217 -0.94 8.78 -5.39
C THR A 217 -1.03 10.25 -4.96
N GLN A 218 -2.20 10.86 -5.13
CA GLN A 218 -2.44 12.26 -4.83
C GLN A 218 -3.74 12.46 -4.05
N PHE A 219 -3.86 13.62 -3.41
CA PHE A 219 -5.13 14.10 -2.86
C PHE A 219 -6.22 14.08 -3.92
N GLY A 220 -7.39 13.56 -3.58
CA GLY A 220 -8.54 13.45 -4.47
C GLY A 220 -8.58 12.17 -5.31
N ASP A 221 -7.51 11.37 -5.39
CA ASP A 221 -7.60 10.02 -5.96
C ASP A 221 -8.62 9.19 -5.19
N VAL A 222 -9.19 8.15 -5.80
CA VAL A 222 -10.16 7.27 -5.18
C VAL A 222 -9.59 5.87 -4.99
N VAL A 223 -9.93 5.24 -3.86
CA VAL A 223 -9.64 3.83 -3.61
C VAL A 223 -10.86 3.00 -3.95
N VAL A 224 -10.65 1.93 -4.70
CA VAL A 224 -11.72 1.04 -5.14
C VAL A 224 -11.35 -0.43 -4.91
N MET A 225 -12.33 -1.24 -4.59
CA MET A 225 -12.25 -2.69 -4.65
C MET A 225 -12.87 -3.13 -5.97
N LEU A 226 -12.05 -3.57 -6.92
CA LEU A 226 -12.52 -4.15 -8.18
C LEU A 226 -12.80 -5.65 -7.98
N TYR A 227 -13.88 -6.16 -8.57
CA TYR A 227 -14.22 -7.58 -8.52
C TYR A 227 -13.10 -8.40 -9.17
N GLY A 228 -12.64 -9.43 -8.48
CA GLY A 228 -11.48 -10.24 -8.89
C GLY A 228 -10.13 -9.69 -8.42
N GLY A 229 -10.09 -8.54 -7.75
CA GLY A 229 -8.84 -8.01 -7.18
C GLY A 229 -8.54 -8.61 -5.81
N ASP A 230 -7.34 -9.13 -5.60
CA ASP A 230 -6.86 -9.54 -4.28
C ASP A 230 -6.42 -8.33 -3.44
N CYS A 231 -6.06 -7.21 -4.10
CA CYS A 231 -5.81 -5.91 -3.48
C CYS A 231 -6.88 -4.89 -3.88
N LEU A 232 -6.86 -3.73 -3.22
CA LEU A 232 -7.56 -2.54 -3.66
C LEU A 232 -6.75 -1.84 -4.77
N PHE A 233 -7.38 -0.87 -5.43
CA PHE A 233 -6.75 -0.08 -6.48
C PHE A 233 -6.93 1.41 -6.22
N VAL A 234 -5.89 2.20 -6.49
CA VAL A 234 -6.00 3.66 -6.57
C VAL A 234 -6.30 4.05 -7.99
N LEU A 235 -7.35 4.81 -8.17
CA LEU A 235 -7.77 5.37 -9.45
C LEU A 235 -7.78 6.90 -9.36
N ARG A 236 -7.40 7.56 -10.46
CA ARG A 236 -7.48 9.02 -10.62
C ARG A 236 -8.56 9.38 -11.61
N GLU A 237 -9.44 10.27 -11.25
CA GLU A 237 -10.45 10.80 -12.17
C GLU A 237 -9.81 11.66 -13.25
N VAL A 238 -10.13 11.35 -14.51
CA VAL A 238 -9.74 12.10 -15.71
C VAL A 238 -10.96 12.29 -16.58
N GLY A 239 -11.61 13.45 -16.44
CA GLY A 239 -12.91 13.70 -17.09
C GLY A 239 -14.01 12.75 -16.59
N GLU A 240 -14.54 11.92 -17.46
CA GLU A 240 -15.58 10.91 -17.13
C GLU A 240 -14.99 9.51 -16.86
N ARG A 241 -13.68 9.36 -16.93
CA ARG A 241 -12.95 8.09 -16.82
C ARG A 241 -11.93 8.11 -15.70
N TYR A 242 -11.17 7.03 -15.61
CA TYR A 242 -10.16 6.85 -14.59
C TYR A 242 -8.82 6.39 -15.18
N GLU A 243 -7.74 6.91 -14.63
CA GLU A 243 -6.41 6.31 -14.76
C GLU A 243 -6.17 5.34 -13.61
N LEU A 244 -5.67 4.14 -13.91
CA LEU A 244 -5.18 3.21 -12.89
C LEU A 244 -3.80 3.67 -12.41
N ILE A 245 -3.71 4.04 -11.12
CA ILE A 245 -2.49 4.50 -10.46
C ILE A 245 -1.68 3.31 -9.93
N GLY A 246 -2.35 2.30 -9.39
CA GLY A 246 -1.75 1.06 -8.91
C GLY A 246 -2.55 0.41 -7.79
N ASP A 247 -1.93 -0.58 -7.14
CA ASP A 247 -2.53 -1.34 -6.05
C ASP A 247 -2.43 -0.59 -4.71
N ALA A 248 -3.39 -0.85 -3.82
CA ALA A 248 -3.46 -0.26 -2.50
C ALA A 248 -3.86 -1.28 -1.42
N TYR A 249 -3.45 -0.98 -0.21
CA TYR A 249 -3.90 -1.59 1.03
C TYR A 249 -4.69 -0.56 1.84
N VAL A 250 -5.81 -0.95 2.42
CA VAL A 250 -6.51 -0.17 3.46
C VAL A 250 -6.82 -1.12 4.62
N HIS A 251 -6.40 -0.72 5.82
CA HIS A 251 -6.60 -1.57 7.00
C HIS A 251 -8.08 -1.85 7.26
N GLY A 252 -8.38 -3.13 7.56
CA GLY A 252 -9.74 -3.58 7.89
C GLY A 252 -10.66 -3.88 6.69
N VAL A 253 -10.15 -3.80 5.43
CA VAL A 253 -10.95 -4.10 4.22
C VAL A 253 -10.24 -4.98 3.20
N MET A 254 -9.23 -5.75 3.62
CA MET A 254 -8.38 -6.55 2.74
C MET A 254 -8.72 -8.04 2.70
N HIS A 255 -9.73 -8.50 3.46
CA HIS A 255 -10.08 -9.92 3.57
C HIS A 255 -11.56 -10.18 3.27
N GLY A 256 -12.18 -9.33 2.43
CA GLY A 256 -13.57 -9.50 1.99
C GLY A 256 -14.61 -8.75 2.80
N GLU A 257 -14.22 -7.89 3.72
CA GLU A 257 -15.13 -7.13 4.59
C GLU A 257 -16.10 -6.24 3.79
N LEU A 258 -15.71 -5.84 2.59
CA LEU A 258 -16.54 -5.04 1.68
C LEU A 258 -17.56 -5.86 0.87
N THR A 259 -17.56 -7.19 0.97
CA THR A 259 -18.42 -8.05 0.15
C THR A 259 -19.80 -8.32 0.77
N THR A 260 -20.34 -7.33 1.50
CA THR A 260 -21.68 -7.37 2.08
C THR A 260 -22.75 -7.08 1.03
N GLU A 261 -23.97 -7.57 1.22
CA GLU A 261 -25.11 -7.26 0.32
C GLU A 261 -25.32 -5.74 0.14
N SER A 262 -25.13 -4.97 1.20
CA SER A 262 -25.27 -3.52 1.17
C SER A 262 -24.20 -2.87 0.31
N SER A 263 -22.95 -3.24 0.47
CA SER A 263 -21.83 -2.71 -0.30
C SER A 263 -21.92 -3.11 -1.77
N MET A 264 -22.31 -4.36 -2.04
CA MET A 264 -22.47 -4.86 -3.41
C MET A 264 -23.59 -4.15 -4.20
N LYS A 265 -24.66 -3.68 -3.53
CA LYS A 265 -25.69 -2.85 -4.17
C LYS A 265 -25.16 -1.49 -4.64
N ASN A 266 -24.07 -1.00 -4.04
CA ASN A 266 -23.42 0.26 -4.43
C ASN A 266 -22.29 0.04 -5.45
N SER A 267 -22.14 -1.17 -5.99
CA SER A 267 -21.15 -1.44 -7.02
C SER A 267 -21.46 -0.70 -8.31
N ARG A 268 -20.45 -0.22 -8.96
CA ARG A 268 -20.55 0.46 -10.26
C ARG A 268 -19.41 0.02 -11.19
N VAL A 269 -19.55 0.37 -12.46
CA VAL A 269 -18.48 0.15 -13.45
C VAL A 269 -17.55 1.35 -13.45
N PHE A 270 -16.25 1.08 -13.43
CA PHE A 270 -15.17 2.05 -13.61
C PHE A 270 -14.58 1.87 -15.00
N GLU A 271 -14.51 2.95 -15.78
CA GLU A 271 -13.88 2.95 -17.12
C GLU A 271 -12.43 3.40 -16.98
N LEU A 272 -11.47 2.49 -17.20
CA LEU A 272 -10.03 2.75 -17.11
C LEU A 272 -9.46 3.02 -18.49
N GLU A 273 -8.76 4.16 -18.65
CA GLU A 273 -8.10 4.59 -19.89
C GLU A 273 -6.57 4.54 -19.84
#